data_a17c18adf10cd249e78daf3be7d37f2d
#
_entry.id   a17c18adf10cd249e78daf3be7d37f2d
#
_cell.length_a   1.000
_cell.length_b   1.000
_cell.length_c   1.000
_cell.angle_alpha   90.00
_cell.angle_beta   90.00
_cell.angle_gamma   90.00
#
_symmetry.space_group_name_H-M   'P 1'
#
loop_
_entity.id
_entity.type
_entity.pdbx_description
1 polymer ?
#
loop_
_entity_poly.entity_id
_entity_poly.type
_entity_poly.pdbx_seq_one_letter_code
_entity_poly.pdbx_strand_id
1 'polypeptide(L)'
;DYFYPAISGVAQSHNYYPFSKMKPEEGIATIALGLGKTVMEGEKALRFSPKYPQLLPQRSTVDDILENSQRYFYSVKMGGPYPDLGIDEDANLYKREVDDVIADPPMKLLASTFLPEEGRIRDSTHIAGYRVLTFSQILKYDLFPLPEILSEVLAMGHEGMGCPVELEFSVNLCQEKERKPQFAFLQLRPMTARAELGQVEIVEEEIKAAFCYSSHALGNAEKTDLADIVYVKPDVFDPSKTPVVAQEIGKLNAGLVKEGRRYLLIGPGRWGSADRWLGIPVSWAEICGVGAMIETS
;
A
#
# COMPACT_ATOMS: atom_id res chain seq x y z
N ASP A 1 -14.95 -20.67 -13.32
CA ASP A 1 -14.09 -20.64 -12.13
C ASP A 1 -13.46 -19.24 -11.99
N TYR A 2 -13.41 -18.71 -10.76
CA TYR A 2 -12.82 -17.44 -10.41
C TYR A 2 -11.73 -17.63 -9.36
N PHE A 3 -10.65 -16.88 -9.46
CA PHE A 3 -9.58 -16.85 -8.46
C PHE A 3 -9.58 -15.50 -7.71
N TYR A 4 -9.42 -15.58 -6.41
CA TYR A 4 -9.20 -14.45 -5.53
C TYR A 4 -8.48 -14.91 -4.25
N PRO A 5 -7.57 -14.10 -3.69
CA PRO A 5 -6.98 -14.38 -2.39
C PRO A 5 -8.02 -14.15 -1.28
N ALA A 6 -7.88 -14.86 -0.17
CA ALA A 6 -8.73 -14.67 0.99
C ALA A 6 -8.60 -13.25 1.57
N ILE A 7 -7.38 -12.71 1.57
CA ILE A 7 -7.08 -11.35 1.99
C ILE A 7 -6.07 -10.74 1.02
N SER A 8 -6.29 -9.49 0.62
CA SER A 8 -5.26 -8.61 0.09
C SER A 8 -5.18 -7.36 0.94
N GLY A 9 -4.01 -6.76 1.00
CA GLY A 9 -3.86 -5.58 1.83
C GLY A 9 -2.63 -4.76 1.52
N VAL A 10 -2.65 -3.57 2.12
CA VAL A 10 -1.53 -2.65 2.17
C VAL A 10 -1.23 -2.36 3.64
N ALA A 11 0.04 -2.47 4.02
CA ALA A 11 0.50 -2.14 5.35
C ALA A 11 1.59 -1.06 5.28
N GLN A 12 1.57 -0.14 6.21
CA GLN A 12 2.48 1.00 6.28
C GLN A 12 3.21 0.99 7.62
N SER A 13 4.53 1.19 7.62
CA SER A 13 5.34 1.23 8.84
C SER A 13 5.15 2.52 9.65
N HIS A 14 4.46 3.50 9.11
CA HIS A 14 4.11 4.75 9.78
C HIS A 14 2.61 5.01 9.70
N ASN A 15 1.99 5.30 10.84
CA ASN A 15 0.58 5.67 10.93
C ASN A 15 0.46 7.18 11.16
N TYR A 16 0.01 7.91 10.16
CA TYR A 16 -0.17 9.38 10.24
C TYR A 16 -1.34 9.81 11.15
N TYR A 17 -2.28 8.90 11.44
CA TYR A 17 -3.47 9.18 12.23
C TYR A 17 -3.62 8.15 13.35
N PRO A 18 -2.66 8.12 14.32
CA PRO A 18 -2.75 7.20 15.43
C PRO A 18 -3.96 7.52 16.31
N PHE A 19 -4.64 6.48 16.78
CA PHE A 19 -5.82 6.60 17.63
C PHE A 19 -5.56 6.01 19.01
N SER A 20 -6.05 6.67 20.06
CA SER A 20 -5.93 6.22 21.47
C SER A 20 -4.46 6.06 21.88
N LYS A 21 -4.02 4.87 22.23
CA LYS A 21 -2.66 4.54 22.69
C LYS A 21 -1.70 4.15 21.56
N MET A 22 -2.16 4.16 20.32
CA MET A 22 -1.32 3.87 19.16
C MET A 22 -0.26 4.95 18.97
N LYS A 23 0.91 4.52 18.47
CA LYS A 23 1.99 5.43 18.10
C LYS A 23 2.20 5.41 16.58
N PRO A 24 2.68 6.52 15.98
CA PRO A 24 2.95 6.58 14.55
C PRO A 24 3.84 5.46 14.02
N GLU A 25 4.90 5.12 14.75
CA GLU A 25 5.90 4.12 14.39
C GLU A 25 5.40 2.65 14.50
N GLU A 26 4.23 2.42 15.06
CA GLU A 26 3.63 1.08 15.18
C GLU A 26 2.90 0.64 13.90
N GLY A 27 2.82 1.54 12.93
CA GLY A 27 2.26 1.25 11.62
C GLY A 27 0.74 1.10 11.59
N ILE A 28 0.25 0.83 10.38
CA ILE A 28 -1.18 0.65 10.08
C ILE A 28 -1.32 -0.30 8.90
N ALA A 29 -2.38 -1.10 8.87
CA ALA A 29 -2.70 -1.97 7.74
C ALA A 29 -4.16 -1.79 7.30
N THR A 30 -4.39 -1.96 6.01
CA THR A 30 -5.71 -1.99 5.40
C THR A 30 -5.87 -3.29 4.66
N ILE A 31 -6.95 -4.03 4.94
CA ILE A 31 -7.22 -5.35 4.36
C ILE A 31 -8.63 -5.45 3.77
N ALA A 32 -8.75 -6.27 2.73
CA ALA A 32 -10.00 -6.59 2.07
C ALA A 32 -10.01 -8.05 1.59
N LEU A 33 -11.21 -8.61 1.40
CA LEU A 33 -11.41 -9.85 0.66
C LEU A 33 -11.14 -9.60 -0.84
N GLY A 34 -10.53 -10.56 -1.51
CA GLY A 34 -10.31 -10.51 -2.95
C GLY A 34 -9.00 -9.84 -3.34
N LEU A 35 -8.90 -9.42 -4.59
CA LEU A 35 -7.72 -8.75 -5.13
C LEU A 35 -7.51 -7.36 -4.55
N GLY A 36 -6.26 -6.90 -4.55
CA GLY A 36 -5.83 -5.63 -3.94
C GLY A 36 -6.50 -4.37 -4.48
N LYS A 37 -7.19 -4.44 -5.62
CA LYS A 37 -7.91 -3.31 -6.24
C LYS A 37 -8.89 -2.63 -5.28
N THR A 38 -9.60 -3.38 -4.45
CA THR A 38 -10.49 -2.83 -3.40
C THR A 38 -9.77 -1.85 -2.46
N VAL A 39 -8.54 -2.20 -2.05
CA VAL A 39 -7.74 -1.36 -1.16
C VAL A 39 -7.16 -0.16 -1.92
N MET A 40 -6.69 -0.39 -3.15
CA MET A 40 -6.05 0.64 -3.98
C MET A 40 -7.03 1.73 -4.43
N GLU A 41 -8.27 1.39 -4.72
CA GLU A 41 -9.32 2.33 -5.11
C GLU A 41 -10.00 3.03 -3.90
N GLY A 42 -9.60 2.68 -2.67
CA GLY A 42 -10.18 3.26 -1.47
C GLY A 42 -11.64 2.84 -1.20
N GLU A 43 -12.04 1.68 -1.71
CA GLU A 43 -13.35 1.10 -1.39
C GLU A 43 -13.41 0.64 0.08
N LYS A 44 -14.57 0.12 0.52
CA LYS A 44 -14.77 -0.33 1.90
C LYS A 44 -13.80 -1.47 2.25
N ALA A 45 -12.76 -1.15 2.99
CA ALA A 45 -11.74 -2.06 3.47
C ALA A 45 -11.55 -1.87 4.99
N LEU A 46 -11.07 -2.89 5.67
CA LEU A 46 -10.82 -2.83 7.11
C LEU A 46 -9.43 -2.28 7.40
N ARG A 47 -9.38 -1.20 8.17
CA ARG A 47 -8.14 -0.59 8.65
C ARG A 47 -7.90 -0.96 10.10
N PHE A 48 -6.68 -1.42 10.43
CA PHE A 48 -6.28 -1.80 11.80
C PHE A 48 -4.79 -1.55 12.06
N SER A 49 -4.44 -1.41 13.33
CA SER A 49 -3.03 -1.38 13.76
C SER A 49 -2.53 -2.81 13.97
N PRO A 50 -1.40 -3.23 13.37
CA PRO A 50 -0.80 -4.54 13.66
C PRO A 50 -0.50 -4.73 15.14
N LYS A 51 -0.13 -3.68 15.86
CA LYS A 51 0.15 -3.71 17.30
C LYS A 51 -1.11 -3.86 18.16
N TYR A 52 -2.24 -3.31 17.71
CA TYR A 52 -3.52 -3.31 18.42
C TYR A 52 -4.66 -3.74 17.52
N PRO A 53 -4.67 -5.00 17.01
CA PRO A 53 -5.59 -5.44 15.97
C PRO A 53 -7.06 -5.43 16.37
N GLN A 54 -7.36 -5.46 17.67
CA GLN A 54 -8.72 -5.40 18.19
C GLN A 54 -9.25 -3.98 18.37
N LEU A 55 -8.39 -2.96 18.27
CA LEU A 55 -8.77 -1.56 18.43
C LEU A 55 -9.16 -0.99 17.05
N LEU A 56 -10.46 -1.07 16.75
CA LEU A 56 -11.04 -0.72 15.44
C LEU A 56 -11.96 0.51 15.58
N PRO A 57 -11.43 1.74 15.45
CA PRO A 57 -12.24 2.96 15.64
C PRO A 57 -13.43 3.07 14.69
N GLN A 58 -13.28 2.55 13.46
CA GLN A 58 -14.31 2.56 12.43
C GLN A 58 -15.45 1.56 12.65
N ARG A 59 -15.39 0.76 13.73
CA ARG A 59 -16.31 -0.36 14.01
C ARG A 59 -16.66 -0.43 15.48
N SER A 60 -16.97 0.72 16.07
CA SER A 60 -17.29 0.83 17.50
C SER A 60 -18.69 0.35 17.84
N THR A 61 -19.63 0.46 16.90
CA THR A 61 -21.02 0.01 17.06
C THR A 61 -21.39 -1.04 16.01
N VAL A 62 -22.51 -1.72 16.20
CA VAL A 62 -23.04 -2.66 15.20
C VAL A 62 -23.35 -1.96 13.89
N ASP A 63 -23.94 -0.79 13.97
CA ASP A 63 -24.30 0.02 12.80
C ASP A 63 -23.03 0.44 12.01
N ASP A 64 -21.97 0.88 12.72
CA ASP A 64 -20.69 1.18 12.10
C ASP A 64 -20.08 -0.04 11.37
N ILE A 65 -20.20 -1.24 11.98
CA ILE A 65 -19.72 -2.47 11.37
C ILE A 65 -20.49 -2.79 10.09
N LEU A 66 -21.82 -2.69 10.12
CA LEU A 66 -22.68 -2.98 8.97
C LEU A 66 -22.48 -1.95 7.85
N GLU A 67 -22.32 -0.68 8.20
CA GLU A 67 -22.09 0.39 7.23
C GLU A 67 -20.71 0.28 6.58
N ASN A 68 -19.65 0.02 7.37
CA ASN A 68 -18.26 -0.01 6.89
C ASN A 68 -17.77 -1.39 6.43
N SER A 69 -18.63 -2.41 6.44
CA SER A 69 -18.23 -3.73 5.93
C SER A 69 -18.20 -3.78 4.41
N GLN A 70 -17.21 -4.48 3.91
CA GLN A 70 -17.03 -4.73 2.49
C GLN A 70 -18.20 -5.56 1.94
N ARG A 71 -18.77 -5.14 0.82
CA ARG A 71 -19.89 -5.82 0.14
C ARG A 71 -19.50 -6.38 -1.23
N TYR A 72 -18.48 -5.81 -1.85
CA TYR A 72 -17.98 -6.20 -3.16
C TYR A 72 -16.49 -6.49 -3.07
N PHE A 73 -16.01 -7.35 -3.95
CA PHE A 73 -14.59 -7.67 -4.09
C PHE A 73 -14.24 -7.93 -5.55
N TYR A 74 -12.95 -7.87 -5.88
CA TYR A 74 -12.46 -8.17 -7.22
C TYR A 74 -11.86 -9.58 -7.28
N SER A 75 -12.13 -10.28 -8.38
CA SER A 75 -11.62 -11.62 -8.69
C SER A 75 -11.15 -11.67 -10.14
N VAL A 76 -10.30 -12.65 -10.47
CA VAL A 76 -9.89 -12.95 -11.85
C VAL A 76 -10.67 -14.17 -12.35
N LYS A 77 -11.20 -14.10 -13.57
CA LYS A 77 -11.82 -15.25 -14.21
C LYS A 77 -10.73 -16.21 -14.70
N MET A 78 -10.83 -17.47 -14.27
CA MET A 78 -9.90 -18.53 -14.64
C MET A 78 -10.54 -19.40 -15.73
N GLY A 79 -9.90 -19.44 -16.91
CA GLY A 79 -10.38 -20.26 -18.05
C GLY A 79 -11.48 -19.60 -18.87
N GLY A 80 -11.63 -20.06 -20.11
CA GLY A 80 -12.51 -19.49 -21.13
C GLY A 80 -11.70 -18.90 -22.28
N PRO A 81 -12.35 -18.48 -23.38
CA PRO A 81 -11.66 -17.73 -24.41
C PRO A 81 -11.07 -16.48 -23.73
N TYR A 82 -9.76 -16.34 -23.80
CA TYR A 82 -9.11 -15.13 -23.32
C TYR A 82 -9.76 -13.96 -24.07
N PRO A 83 -10.26 -12.93 -23.38
CA PRO A 83 -10.64 -11.72 -24.09
C PRO A 83 -9.42 -11.27 -24.91
N ASP A 84 -9.67 -10.69 -26.07
CA ASP A 84 -8.61 -10.14 -26.90
C ASP A 84 -7.59 -9.46 -25.99
N LEU A 85 -6.30 -9.72 -26.25
CA LEU A 85 -5.17 -9.13 -25.53
C LEU A 85 -5.17 -7.59 -25.76
N GLY A 86 -6.25 -6.96 -25.35
CA GLY A 86 -6.38 -5.51 -25.29
C GLY A 86 -5.49 -4.97 -24.18
N ILE A 87 -5.02 -3.75 -24.36
CA ILE A 87 -4.17 -2.98 -23.42
C ILE A 87 -4.94 -2.63 -22.11
N ASP A 88 -6.15 -3.12 -21.93
CA ASP A 88 -6.99 -2.85 -20.76
C ASP A 88 -6.58 -3.77 -19.61
N GLU A 89 -5.90 -3.20 -18.60
CA GLU A 89 -5.46 -3.90 -17.39
C GLU A 89 -6.63 -4.54 -16.62
N ASP A 90 -7.85 -4.04 -16.80
CA ASP A 90 -9.05 -4.49 -16.11
C ASP A 90 -9.84 -5.58 -16.86
N ALA A 91 -9.43 -5.95 -18.08
CA ALA A 91 -10.18 -6.85 -18.96
C ALA A 91 -10.54 -8.23 -18.34
N ASN A 92 -9.78 -8.69 -17.34
CA ASN A 92 -9.97 -9.96 -16.65
C ASN A 92 -10.46 -9.81 -15.20
N LEU A 93 -10.70 -8.59 -14.73
CA LEU A 93 -11.16 -8.32 -13.38
C LEU A 93 -12.69 -8.29 -13.31
N TYR A 94 -13.24 -9.05 -12.39
CA TYR A 94 -14.69 -9.12 -12.17
C TYR A 94 -15.01 -8.66 -10.76
N LYS A 95 -15.84 -7.63 -10.65
CA LYS A 95 -16.41 -7.19 -9.38
C LYS A 95 -17.57 -8.10 -9.02
N ARG A 96 -17.50 -8.72 -7.83
CA ARG A 96 -18.49 -9.70 -7.34
C ARG A 96 -19.00 -9.29 -5.97
N GLU A 97 -20.17 -9.79 -5.61
CA GLU A 97 -20.71 -9.62 -4.27
C GLU A 97 -20.09 -10.61 -3.29
N VAL A 98 -19.90 -10.19 -2.04
CA VAL A 98 -19.39 -11.07 -0.97
C VAL A 98 -20.33 -12.26 -0.74
N ASP A 99 -21.64 -12.05 -0.95
CA ASP A 99 -22.66 -13.09 -0.78
C ASP A 99 -22.49 -14.25 -1.78
N ASP A 100 -21.90 -14.02 -2.97
CA ASP A 100 -21.61 -15.05 -3.96
C ASP A 100 -20.64 -16.12 -3.45
N VAL A 101 -19.81 -15.79 -2.48
CA VAL A 101 -18.71 -16.63 -1.97
C VAL A 101 -18.86 -16.98 -0.49
N ILE A 102 -20.03 -16.72 0.07
CA ILE A 102 -20.29 -16.94 1.50
C ILE A 102 -20.08 -18.38 1.95
N ALA A 103 -20.25 -19.33 1.03
CA ALA A 103 -20.03 -20.76 1.27
C ALA A 103 -18.57 -21.20 1.13
N ASP A 104 -17.72 -20.34 0.59
CA ASP A 104 -16.32 -20.68 0.37
C ASP A 104 -15.58 -20.87 1.70
N PRO A 105 -14.64 -21.82 1.78
CA PRO A 105 -13.97 -22.17 3.03
C PRO A 105 -13.33 -20.98 3.76
N PRO A 106 -12.66 -20.03 3.10
CA PRO A 106 -12.05 -18.88 3.78
C PRO A 106 -13.04 -18.01 4.55
N MET A 107 -14.31 -17.96 4.11
CA MET A 107 -15.33 -17.12 4.73
C MET A 107 -15.60 -17.47 6.19
N LYS A 108 -15.31 -18.70 6.61
CA LYS A 108 -15.39 -19.10 8.04
C LYS A 108 -14.43 -18.32 8.93
N LEU A 109 -13.32 -17.84 8.37
CA LEU A 109 -12.30 -17.06 9.08
C LEU A 109 -12.48 -15.54 8.89
N LEU A 110 -13.20 -15.13 7.85
CA LEU A 110 -13.33 -13.72 7.48
C LEU A 110 -14.65 -13.09 7.92
N ALA A 111 -15.72 -13.90 8.01
CA ALA A 111 -17.07 -13.42 8.27
C ALA A 111 -17.55 -13.69 9.69
N SER A 112 -18.42 -12.83 10.16
CA SER A 112 -19.28 -12.98 11.33
C SER A 112 -20.75 -13.02 10.90
N THR A 113 -21.67 -13.31 11.82
CA THR A 113 -23.10 -13.31 11.56
C THR A 113 -23.79 -12.17 12.30
N PHE A 114 -24.51 -11.34 11.57
CA PHE A 114 -25.43 -10.37 12.13
C PHE A 114 -26.80 -10.99 12.36
N LEU A 115 -27.35 -10.80 13.56
CA LEU A 115 -28.64 -11.26 13.99
C LEU A 115 -29.58 -10.05 14.17
N PRO A 116 -30.45 -9.74 13.21
CA PRO A 116 -31.29 -8.54 13.28
C PRO A 116 -32.23 -8.53 14.49
N GLU A 117 -32.76 -9.68 14.87
CA GLU A 117 -33.65 -9.81 16.02
C GLU A 117 -32.99 -9.47 17.35
N GLU A 118 -31.68 -9.72 17.46
CA GLU A 118 -30.89 -9.42 18.66
C GLU A 118 -30.16 -8.07 18.55
N GLY A 119 -30.08 -7.47 17.36
CA GLY A 119 -29.25 -6.30 17.08
C GLY A 119 -27.76 -6.53 17.35
N ARG A 120 -27.27 -7.74 17.14
CA ARG A 120 -25.88 -8.14 17.50
C ARG A 120 -25.16 -8.86 16.38
N ILE A 121 -23.84 -8.74 16.38
CA ILE A 121 -22.94 -9.50 15.54
C ILE A 121 -22.25 -10.57 16.39
N ARG A 122 -22.27 -11.81 15.91
CA ARG A 122 -21.59 -12.94 16.53
C ARG A 122 -20.44 -13.41 15.65
N ASP A 123 -19.26 -13.59 16.24
CA ASP A 123 -18.03 -14.01 15.54
C ASP A 123 -18.09 -15.52 15.20
N SER A 124 -19.12 -15.93 14.49
CA SER A 124 -19.34 -17.31 14.03
C SER A 124 -20.15 -17.31 12.75
N THR A 125 -19.83 -18.22 11.83
CA THR A 125 -20.58 -18.47 10.59
C THR A 125 -21.51 -19.67 10.68
N HIS A 126 -21.57 -20.36 11.83
CA HIS A 126 -22.42 -21.53 12.03
C HIS A 126 -23.87 -21.22 12.42
N ILE A 127 -24.16 -19.93 12.67
CA ILE A 127 -25.47 -19.44 13.10
C ILE A 127 -26.22 -18.88 11.89
N ALA A 128 -27.53 -19.10 11.81
CA ALA A 128 -28.36 -18.49 10.77
C ALA A 128 -28.41 -16.94 10.94
N GLY A 129 -28.29 -16.19 9.85
CA GLY A 129 -28.30 -14.73 9.85
C GLY A 129 -27.50 -14.17 8.67
N TYR A 130 -27.37 -12.83 8.64
CA TYR A 130 -26.65 -12.13 7.56
C TYR A 130 -25.14 -12.19 7.78
N ARG A 131 -24.37 -12.50 6.73
CA ARG A 131 -22.91 -12.54 6.81
C ARG A 131 -22.32 -11.12 6.65
N VAL A 132 -21.32 -10.83 7.49
CA VAL A 132 -20.64 -9.53 7.52
C VAL A 132 -19.15 -9.80 7.61
N LEU A 133 -18.35 -9.18 6.75
CA LEU A 133 -16.89 -9.29 6.78
C LEU A 133 -16.32 -8.48 7.95
N THR A 134 -15.86 -9.20 8.97
CA THR A 134 -15.30 -8.59 10.18
C THR A 134 -13.83 -8.89 10.39
N PHE A 135 -13.32 -9.96 9.78
CA PHE A 135 -11.97 -10.51 10.00
C PHE A 135 -11.69 -10.85 11.48
N SER A 136 -12.75 -11.01 12.29
CA SER A 136 -12.62 -11.19 13.75
C SER A 136 -11.84 -12.45 14.14
N GLN A 137 -11.97 -13.54 13.38
CA GLN A 137 -11.23 -14.77 13.66
C GLN A 137 -9.71 -14.59 13.54
N ILE A 138 -9.27 -13.63 12.73
CA ILE A 138 -7.85 -13.28 12.54
C ILE A 138 -7.43 -12.21 13.56
N LEU A 139 -8.18 -11.11 13.64
CA LEU A 139 -7.76 -9.95 14.41
C LEU A 139 -8.03 -10.05 15.91
N LYS A 140 -9.02 -10.90 16.31
CA LYS A 140 -9.43 -11.05 17.71
C LYS A 140 -9.06 -12.40 18.30
N TYR A 141 -9.10 -13.46 17.48
CA TYR A 141 -8.89 -14.83 17.94
C TYR A 141 -7.60 -15.46 17.41
N ASP A 142 -6.84 -14.71 16.61
CA ASP A 142 -5.48 -15.07 16.13
C ASP A 142 -5.40 -16.44 15.42
N LEU A 143 -6.45 -16.81 14.66
CA LEU A 143 -6.43 -18.07 13.90
C LEU A 143 -5.47 -18.05 12.70
N PHE A 144 -4.97 -16.91 12.35
CA PHE A 144 -3.84 -16.70 11.45
C PHE A 144 -3.06 -15.46 11.94
N PRO A 145 -1.74 -15.56 12.20
CA PRO A 145 -0.96 -14.51 12.87
C PRO A 145 -0.62 -13.33 11.93
N LEU A 146 -1.64 -12.79 11.25
CA LEU A 146 -1.45 -11.69 10.31
C LEU A 146 -0.88 -10.42 10.98
N PRO A 147 -1.35 -10.00 12.18
CA PRO A 147 -0.81 -8.82 12.83
C PRO A 147 0.68 -8.94 13.17
N GLU A 148 1.12 -10.09 13.67
CA GLU A 148 2.52 -10.36 13.99
C GLU A 148 3.39 -10.36 12.73
N ILE A 149 2.96 -11.07 11.67
CA ILE A 149 3.66 -11.11 10.39
C ILE A 149 3.85 -9.69 9.85
N LEU A 150 2.79 -8.86 9.85
CA LEU A 150 2.87 -7.50 9.37
C LEU A 150 3.80 -6.63 10.22
N SER A 151 3.76 -6.78 11.54
CA SER A 151 4.66 -6.04 12.44
C SER A 151 6.13 -6.36 12.16
N GLU A 152 6.47 -7.63 11.99
CA GLU A 152 7.83 -8.08 11.70
C GLU A 152 8.29 -7.64 10.30
N VAL A 153 7.48 -7.85 9.27
CA VAL A 153 7.84 -7.50 7.89
C VAL A 153 7.98 -5.99 7.72
N LEU A 154 7.12 -5.18 8.36
CA LEU A 154 7.24 -3.72 8.35
C LEU A 154 8.51 -3.24 9.07
N ALA A 155 8.87 -3.85 10.21
CA ALA A 155 10.09 -3.52 10.93
C ALA A 155 11.33 -3.86 10.08
N MET A 156 11.38 -5.06 9.49
CA MET A 156 12.47 -5.47 8.60
C MET A 156 12.56 -4.56 7.36
N GLY A 157 11.42 -4.22 6.77
CA GLY A 157 11.36 -3.32 5.61
C GLY A 157 11.86 -1.92 5.94
N HIS A 158 11.44 -1.37 7.08
CA HIS A 158 11.89 -0.07 7.58
C HIS A 158 13.41 -0.05 7.84
N GLU A 159 13.93 -1.08 8.51
CA GLU A 159 15.37 -1.22 8.78
C GLU A 159 16.17 -1.38 7.47
N GLY A 160 15.72 -2.25 6.58
CA GLY A 160 16.41 -2.51 5.31
C GLY A 160 16.41 -1.34 4.33
N MET A 161 15.36 -0.53 4.34
CA MET A 161 15.23 0.65 3.48
C MET A 161 15.75 1.95 4.12
N GLY A 162 15.94 1.96 5.46
CA GLY A 162 16.34 3.15 6.20
C GLY A 162 15.28 4.26 6.24
N CYS A 163 14.05 3.98 5.88
CA CYS A 163 12.93 4.94 5.85
C CYS A 163 11.58 4.23 6.04
N PRO A 164 10.50 4.97 6.35
CA PRO A 164 9.16 4.39 6.39
C PRO A 164 8.79 3.69 5.08
N VAL A 165 8.15 2.54 5.18
CA VAL A 165 7.82 1.67 4.05
C VAL A 165 6.34 1.34 3.97
N GLU A 166 5.89 1.07 2.75
CA GLU A 166 4.59 0.51 2.43
C GLU A 166 4.76 -0.87 1.81
N LEU A 167 4.01 -1.83 2.31
CA LEU A 167 4.01 -3.23 1.93
C LEU A 167 2.68 -3.59 1.27
N GLU A 168 2.72 -4.15 0.08
CA GLU A 168 1.58 -4.83 -0.53
C GLU A 168 1.70 -6.34 -0.33
N PHE A 169 0.60 -6.97 0.08
CA PHE A 169 0.59 -8.39 0.41
C PHE A 169 -0.74 -9.06 0.06
N SER A 170 -0.71 -10.39 -0.01
CA SER A 170 -1.91 -11.20 -0.05
C SER A 170 -1.79 -12.41 0.87
N VAL A 171 -2.95 -12.96 1.29
CA VAL A 171 -3.03 -14.15 2.12
C VAL A 171 -3.98 -15.15 1.49
N ASN A 172 -3.51 -16.38 1.35
CA ASN A 172 -4.34 -17.52 0.99
C ASN A 172 -4.60 -18.38 2.22
N LEU A 173 -5.84 -18.39 2.67
CA LEU A 173 -6.30 -19.18 3.82
C LEU A 173 -6.84 -20.54 3.32
N CYS A 174 -5.96 -21.38 2.79
CA CYS A 174 -6.35 -22.71 2.35
C CYS A 174 -6.76 -23.56 3.55
N GLN A 175 -7.97 -24.19 3.49
CA GLN A 175 -8.45 -25.12 4.51
C GLN A 175 -8.33 -26.59 4.08
N GLU A 176 -7.66 -26.87 2.96
CA GLU A 176 -7.36 -28.26 2.57
C GLU A 176 -6.35 -28.85 3.57
N LYS A 177 -6.60 -30.10 4.01
CA LYS A 177 -5.84 -30.77 5.08
C LYS A 177 -4.32 -30.83 4.84
N GLU A 178 -3.86 -30.63 3.61
CA GLU A 178 -2.45 -30.75 3.21
C GLU A 178 -1.80 -29.41 2.89
N ARG A 179 -2.55 -28.31 2.83
CA ARG A 179 -1.99 -26.98 2.49
C ARG A 179 -2.07 -26.02 3.67
N LYS A 180 -0.92 -25.49 4.05
CA LYS A 180 -0.85 -24.44 5.09
C LYS A 180 -1.30 -23.09 4.50
N PRO A 181 -1.89 -22.21 5.33
CA PRO A 181 -2.09 -20.82 4.94
C PRO A 181 -0.78 -20.18 4.46
N GLN A 182 -0.87 -19.31 3.46
CA GLN A 182 0.28 -18.67 2.85
C GLN A 182 0.13 -17.16 2.91
N PHE A 183 1.18 -16.50 3.41
CA PHE A 183 1.36 -15.07 3.28
C PHE A 183 2.27 -14.81 2.08
N ALA A 184 1.81 -14.00 1.13
CA ALA A 184 2.58 -13.60 -0.04
C ALA A 184 2.95 -12.13 0.07
N PHE A 185 4.23 -11.87 0.12
CA PHE A 185 4.82 -10.56 -0.03
C PHE A 185 4.81 -10.21 -1.53
N LEU A 186 4.17 -9.11 -1.91
CA LEU A 186 4.01 -8.71 -3.30
C LEU A 186 4.95 -7.56 -3.68
N GLN A 187 4.93 -6.50 -2.89
CA GLN A 187 5.76 -5.32 -3.16
C GLN A 187 6.11 -4.61 -1.84
N LEU A 188 7.33 -4.11 -1.74
CA LEU A 188 7.75 -3.16 -0.72
C LEU A 188 8.23 -1.89 -1.41
N ARG A 189 7.74 -0.77 -0.94
CA ARG A 189 8.19 0.54 -1.43
C ARG A 189 8.32 1.51 -0.26
N PRO A 190 9.16 2.52 -0.36
CA PRO A 190 9.15 3.60 0.60
C PRO A 190 7.80 4.28 0.63
N MET A 191 7.38 4.64 1.80
CA MET A 191 6.25 5.55 1.92
C MET A 191 6.67 6.89 1.36
N THR A 192 6.16 7.22 0.17
CA THR A 192 6.13 8.64 -0.21
C THR A 192 5.29 9.33 0.84
N ALA A 193 5.87 10.34 1.48
CA ALA A 193 5.15 11.13 2.45
C ALA A 193 3.89 11.71 1.77
N ARG A 194 2.77 11.02 1.90
CA ARG A 194 1.44 11.64 1.77
C ARG A 194 1.20 12.50 3.02
N ALA A 195 2.28 13.19 3.45
CA ALA A 195 2.23 14.13 4.53
C ALA A 195 1.38 15.30 4.04
N GLU A 196 0.28 15.54 4.74
CA GLU A 196 -0.40 16.83 4.84
C GLU A 196 -0.60 17.55 3.49
N LEU A 197 -1.17 16.84 2.52
CA LEU A 197 -1.45 17.43 1.22
C LEU A 197 -2.76 18.23 1.34
N GLY A 198 -2.64 19.45 1.85
CA GLY A 198 -3.53 20.51 1.44
C GLY A 198 -3.53 20.51 -0.11
N GLN A 199 -4.67 20.69 -0.73
CA GLN A 199 -4.71 20.90 -2.18
C GLN A 199 -3.92 22.18 -2.47
N VAL A 200 -2.72 22.03 -3.04
CA VAL A 200 -1.93 23.15 -3.53
C VAL A 200 -2.46 23.47 -4.91
N GLU A 201 -3.06 24.64 -5.06
CA GLU A 201 -3.42 25.20 -6.35
C GLU A 201 -2.29 26.09 -6.85
N ILE A 202 -1.70 25.71 -7.98
CA ILE A 202 -0.62 26.49 -8.62
C ILE A 202 -1.28 27.49 -9.56
N VAL A 203 -1.04 28.77 -9.34
CA VAL A 203 -1.58 29.84 -10.19
C VAL A 203 -0.64 30.18 -11.35
N GLU A 204 -1.17 30.82 -12.41
CA GLU A 204 -0.40 31.11 -13.63
C GLU A 204 0.85 31.99 -13.35
N GLU A 205 0.80 32.88 -12.38
CA GLU A 205 1.92 33.74 -12.00
C GLU A 205 3.08 32.90 -11.43
N GLU A 206 2.78 31.87 -10.65
CA GLU A 206 3.78 30.94 -10.08
C GLU A 206 4.40 30.08 -11.18
N ILE A 207 3.60 29.62 -12.15
CA ILE A 207 4.09 28.87 -13.33
C ILE A 207 5.11 29.72 -14.09
N LYS A 208 4.81 31.02 -14.31
CA LYS A 208 5.71 31.93 -15.04
C LYS A 208 7.00 32.25 -14.27
N ALA A 209 6.95 32.21 -12.94
CA ALA A 209 8.10 32.47 -12.08
C ALA A 209 8.92 31.19 -11.79
N ALA A 210 8.37 30.01 -12.05
CA ALA A 210 9.03 28.74 -11.77
C ALA A 210 10.23 28.50 -12.69
N PHE A 211 11.33 28.00 -12.14
CA PHE A 211 12.47 27.56 -12.94
C PHE A 211 12.21 26.24 -13.68
N CYS A 212 11.23 25.45 -13.23
CA CYS A 212 10.79 24.20 -13.83
C CYS A 212 9.29 24.02 -13.58
N TYR A 213 8.56 23.55 -14.57
CA TYR A 213 7.14 23.22 -14.49
C TYR A 213 6.88 21.88 -15.16
N SER A 214 6.01 21.07 -14.56
CA SER A 214 5.52 19.84 -15.16
C SER A 214 4.01 19.74 -15.00
N SER A 215 3.32 19.35 -16.07
CA SER A 215 1.89 19.00 -16.04
C SER A 215 1.64 17.59 -15.48
N HIS A 216 2.69 16.81 -15.26
CA HIS A 216 2.63 15.46 -14.72
C HIS A 216 3.44 15.40 -13.44
N ALA A 217 2.76 15.24 -12.31
CA ALA A 217 3.38 15.09 -11.01
C ALA A 217 2.74 13.93 -10.23
N LEU A 218 3.56 13.19 -9.50
CA LEU A 218 3.09 12.21 -8.52
C LEU A 218 3.07 12.89 -7.15
N GLY A 219 1.85 13.05 -6.62
CA GLY A 219 1.63 13.77 -5.37
C GLY A 219 1.37 15.25 -5.58
N ASN A 220 0.84 15.88 -4.51
CA ASN A 220 0.54 17.30 -4.45
C ASN A 220 0.95 17.80 -3.06
N ALA A 221 2.00 18.59 -2.98
CA ALA A 221 2.53 19.14 -1.72
C ALA A 221 3.34 20.38 -1.96
N GLU A 222 3.33 21.27 -0.98
CA GLU A 222 4.30 22.33 -0.85
C GLU A 222 5.48 21.84 0.02
N LYS A 223 6.71 21.99 -0.49
CA LYS A 223 7.95 21.60 0.19
C LYS A 223 8.83 22.82 0.38
N THR A 224 8.93 23.28 1.63
CA THR A 224 9.73 24.44 1.99
C THR A 224 11.04 24.08 2.70
N ASP A 225 11.26 22.79 2.94
CA ASP A 225 12.41 22.24 3.68
C ASP A 225 13.55 21.70 2.78
N LEU A 226 13.50 22.00 1.49
CA LEU A 226 14.54 21.60 0.55
C LEU A 226 15.71 22.60 0.60
N ALA A 227 16.84 22.17 1.17
CA ALA A 227 18.02 23.04 1.35
C ALA A 227 19.03 22.91 0.21
N ASP A 228 19.00 21.80 -0.53
CA ASP A 228 20.01 21.45 -1.53
C ASP A 228 19.38 20.97 -2.83
N ILE A 229 20.17 21.04 -3.90
CA ILE A 229 19.85 20.45 -5.22
C ILE A 229 20.99 19.52 -5.61
N VAL A 230 20.65 18.24 -5.82
CA VAL A 230 21.54 17.26 -6.44
C VAL A 230 21.13 17.13 -7.90
N TYR A 231 22.01 17.54 -8.80
CA TYR A 231 21.71 17.67 -10.22
C TYR A 231 22.69 16.89 -11.08
N VAL A 232 22.16 15.98 -11.89
CA VAL A 232 22.93 15.25 -12.92
C VAL A 232 22.94 16.10 -14.18
N LYS A 233 24.11 16.63 -14.52
CA LYS A 233 24.28 17.54 -15.68
C LYS A 233 24.05 16.80 -17.00
N PRO A 234 23.05 17.16 -17.81
CA PRO A 234 22.73 16.46 -19.06
C PRO A 234 23.86 16.58 -20.10
N ASP A 235 24.59 17.69 -20.14
CA ASP A 235 25.65 17.94 -21.11
C ASP A 235 26.82 16.96 -21.03
N VAL A 236 27.03 16.33 -19.88
CA VAL A 236 28.12 15.37 -19.62
C VAL A 236 27.57 13.98 -19.22
N PHE A 237 26.27 13.79 -19.31
CA PHE A 237 25.63 12.54 -18.98
C PHE A 237 25.88 11.48 -20.01
N ASP A 238 26.43 10.34 -19.58
CA ASP A 238 26.67 9.16 -20.40
C ASP A 238 25.83 7.99 -19.85
N PRO A 239 24.81 7.51 -20.59
CA PRO A 239 23.97 6.39 -20.15
C PRO A 239 24.75 5.11 -19.84
N SER A 240 25.91 4.93 -20.42
CA SER A 240 26.77 3.77 -20.13
C SER A 240 27.35 3.81 -18.71
N LYS A 241 27.40 5.00 -18.07
CA LYS A 241 27.98 5.25 -16.74
C LYS A 241 26.95 5.44 -15.65
N THR A 242 25.66 5.21 -15.92
CA THR A 242 24.58 5.40 -14.94
C THR A 242 24.78 4.67 -13.60
N PRO A 243 25.42 3.45 -13.53
CA PRO A 243 25.73 2.83 -12.25
C PRO A 243 26.76 3.63 -11.41
N VAL A 244 27.70 4.32 -12.07
CA VAL A 244 28.68 5.18 -11.37
C VAL A 244 28.00 6.42 -10.84
N VAL A 245 27.10 7.02 -11.64
CA VAL A 245 26.27 8.17 -11.23
C VAL A 245 25.41 7.81 -10.01
N ALA A 246 24.79 6.63 -10.00
CA ALA A 246 24.02 6.13 -8.87
C ALA A 246 24.86 6.06 -7.57
N GLN A 247 26.08 5.54 -7.65
CA GLN A 247 26.99 5.49 -6.50
C GLN A 247 27.41 6.88 -6.00
N GLU A 248 27.62 7.84 -6.90
CA GLU A 248 27.94 9.21 -6.52
C GLU A 248 26.77 9.90 -5.81
N ILE A 249 25.56 9.70 -6.33
CA ILE A 249 24.32 10.17 -5.69
C ILE A 249 24.17 9.57 -4.29
N GLY A 250 24.41 8.25 -4.15
CA GLY A 250 24.36 7.58 -2.85
C GLY A 250 25.34 8.17 -1.82
N LYS A 251 26.54 8.55 -2.23
CA LYS A 251 27.51 9.23 -1.35
C LYS A 251 27.02 10.62 -0.92
N LEU A 252 26.48 11.41 -1.85
CA LEU A 252 25.90 12.72 -1.56
C LEU A 252 24.70 12.59 -0.61
N ASN A 253 23.80 11.66 -0.90
CA ASN A 253 22.66 11.35 -0.05
C ASN A 253 23.09 11.00 1.38
N ALA A 254 24.07 10.11 1.55
CA ALA A 254 24.55 9.72 2.87
C ALA A 254 25.11 10.92 3.67
N GLY A 255 25.78 11.87 3.01
CA GLY A 255 26.25 13.11 3.62
C GLY A 255 25.09 14.01 4.05
N LEU A 256 24.15 14.27 3.17
CA LEU A 256 23.00 15.14 3.42
C LEU A 256 22.06 14.57 4.51
N VAL A 257 21.80 13.26 4.48
CA VAL A 257 21.01 12.57 5.53
C VAL A 257 21.69 12.70 6.89
N LYS A 258 23.01 12.54 6.98
CA LYS A 258 23.76 12.70 8.24
C LYS A 258 23.65 14.12 8.80
N GLU A 259 23.50 15.11 7.93
CA GLU A 259 23.32 16.52 8.30
C GLU A 259 21.83 16.89 8.53
N GLY A 260 20.89 15.94 8.35
CA GLY A 260 19.46 16.17 8.47
C GLY A 260 18.90 17.07 7.37
N ARG A 261 19.56 17.14 6.21
CA ARG A 261 19.20 18.04 5.09
C ARG A 261 18.47 17.26 3.99
N ARG A 262 17.32 17.78 3.60
CA ARG A 262 16.57 17.26 2.45
C ARG A 262 16.95 18.01 1.18
N TYR A 263 16.84 17.31 0.05
CA TYR A 263 17.28 17.86 -1.23
C TYR A 263 16.30 17.55 -2.37
N LEU A 264 16.37 18.37 -3.41
CA LEU A 264 15.74 18.14 -4.70
C LEU A 264 16.72 17.35 -5.59
N LEU A 265 16.27 16.20 -6.11
CA LEU A 265 17.06 15.38 -7.04
C LEU A 265 16.58 15.61 -8.46
N ILE A 266 17.47 16.01 -9.36
CA ILE A 266 17.15 16.28 -10.77
C ILE A 266 18.09 15.47 -11.67
N GLY A 267 17.53 14.76 -12.64
CA GLY A 267 18.35 14.01 -13.60
C GLY A 267 17.59 13.43 -14.78
N PRO A 268 18.31 12.95 -15.80
CA PRO A 268 17.74 12.42 -17.01
C PRO A 268 17.18 11.02 -16.79
N GLY A 269 16.04 10.74 -17.40
CA GLY A 269 15.37 9.45 -17.37
C GLY A 269 14.74 9.12 -16.01
N ARG A 270 14.40 7.85 -15.83
CA ARG A 270 13.69 7.36 -14.62
C ARG A 270 14.65 7.01 -13.49
N TRP A 271 14.36 7.48 -12.29
CA TRP A 271 15.07 7.09 -11.08
C TRP A 271 14.71 5.66 -10.66
N GLY A 272 15.74 4.84 -10.37
CA GLY A 272 15.56 3.44 -9.98
C GLY A 272 15.32 2.47 -11.14
N SER A 273 15.51 2.90 -12.39
CA SER A 273 15.39 2.02 -13.56
C SER A 273 16.50 0.99 -13.60
N ALA A 274 16.15 -0.30 -13.71
CA ALA A 274 17.13 -1.37 -13.94
C ALA A 274 17.76 -1.29 -15.36
N ASP A 275 17.09 -0.65 -16.30
CA ASP A 275 17.59 -0.40 -17.64
C ASP A 275 18.34 0.93 -17.67
N ARG A 276 19.66 0.86 -17.90
CA ARG A 276 20.56 2.02 -17.95
C ARG A 276 20.21 3.04 -19.04
N TRP A 277 19.52 2.61 -20.09
CA TRP A 277 19.09 3.49 -21.19
C TRP A 277 17.81 4.25 -20.87
N LEU A 278 17.04 3.77 -19.90
CA LEU A 278 15.80 4.41 -19.46
C LEU A 278 15.97 5.30 -18.23
N GLY A 279 17.11 5.21 -17.55
CA GLY A 279 17.35 6.03 -16.37
C GLY A 279 18.54 5.61 -15.51
N ILE A 280 18.57 6.13 -14.29
CA ILE A 280 19.68 5.94 -13.34
C ILE A 280 19.28 4.90 -12.29
N PRO A 281 20.04 3.78 -12.13
CA PRO A 281 19.67 2.63 -11.30
C PRO A 281 19.99 2.87 -9.81
N VAL A 282 19.48 3.96 -9.24
CA VAL A 282 19.60 4.21 -7.80
C VAL A 282 18.68 3.28 -7.01
N SER A 283 19.15 2.78 -5.89
CA SER A 283 18.32 2.13 -4.87
C SER A 283 17.73 3.18 -3.93
N TRP A 284 16.67 2.82 -3.21
CA TRP A 284 16.10 3.73 -2.22
C TRP A 284 17.06 4.10 -1.08
N ALA A 285 17.92 3.21 -0.68
CA ALA A 285 18.96 3.52 0.31
C ALA A 285 19.89 4.64 -0.17
N GLU A 286 20.13 4.72 -1.47
CA GLU A 286 20.96 5.75 -2.10
C GLU A 286 20.28 7.11 -2.27
N ILE A 287 18.95 7.19 -2.10
CA ILE A 287 18.17 8.44 -2.24
C ILE A 287 17.16 8.67 -1.11
N CYS A 288 17.29 8.00 0.03
CA CYS A 288 16.33 8.06 1.14
C CYS A 288 16.15 9.45 1.75
N GLY A 289 17.10 10.37 1.57
CA GLY A 289 17.02 11.78 2.02
C GLY A 289 16.34 12.72 1.03
N VAL A 290 15.91 12.21 -0.14
CA VAL A 290 15.28 13.06 -1.15
C VAL A 290 13.93 13.61 -0.65
N GLY A 291 13.66 14.88 -0.93
CA GLY A 291 12.39 15.53 -0.62
C GLY A 291 11.48 15.68 -1.84
N ALA A 292 12.07 15.83 -3.03
CA ALA A 292 11.39 15.86 -4.32
C ALA A 292 12.32 15.37 -5.42
N MET A 293 11.74 14.81 -6.50
CA MET A 293 12.50 14.33 -7.67
C MET A 293 11.94 14.92 -8.96
N ILE A 294 12.83 15.25 -9.88
CA ILE A 294 12.49 15.65 -11.24
C ILE A 294 13.18 14.70 -12.21
N GLU A 295 12.39 14.09 -13.08
CA GLU A 295 12.84 13.29 -14.20
C GLU A 295 12.80 14.15 -15.47
N THR A 296 13.94 14.33 -16.14
CA THR A 296 14.02 15.09 -17.38
C THR A 296 14.10 14.15 -18.58
N SER A 297 13.43 14.50 -19.66
CA SER A 297 13.49 13.78 -20.94
C SER A 297 14.64 14.27 -21.80
#